data_61d0941ecdc3089e404fd9de2ee68cdd
#
_entry.id   61d0941ecdc3089e404fd9de2ee68cdd
#
_cell.length_a   1.000
_cell.length_b   1.000
_cell.length_c   1.000
_cell.angle_alpha   90.00
_cell.angle_beta   90.00
_cell.angle_gamma   90.00
#
_symmetry.space_group_name_H-M   'P 1'
#
loop_
_entity.id
_entity.type
_entity.pdbx_description
1 polymer ?
#
loop_
_entity_poly.entity_id
_entity_poly.type
_entity_poly.pdbx_seq_one_letter_code
_entity_poly.pdbx_strand_id
1 'polypeptide(L)'
;MMRILILIIMLLPCSLGMYASAIDSLLSVLDKTIVMRRQYEEEKERYISLIKDELKQGRLTDMERYLIQNRLFAEYNSYISDSALHYINENILIATRLNNRQWINSSILNKVHILNTSGLFVEAMELLKSLPRNTLEGENIVDYYVCFENLYLYQAEYATDRNYVNNYLRIANLYRDSIISLVPEDTYRYVVVHAPQLIDQGKSQEAICLLKNFLPRLKSNTREYAVATSILAFAYHVVGNKQKEMEARISSAIADIRAVVKENYSLCALAELLYGMGDLERANHYIKISMEDANYYTTRLRSSQNSKMLPLIDRAYQQEKEIQQQRQRMFITGICILSVFLLLTVLCVLWQMKKLSYARKKVVAANSQLSILNSELKKLNKSQHEANERLLHTNQTLTEANHIKEEHLGRFLSLSSSYISKMEEYRRILNKQAAAGKLEELYRTLKSDRFINQELKEFYHNFDVSFLKIFPNFVEEFNRLLPVEEQLHPKNEELLVTELRIFALIRLGITDSARIAEFLRYSITTIYTYRSKLKKQVSL
;
A
#
# COMPACT_ATOMS: atom_id res chain seq x y z
N MET A 1 18.31 16.52 39.92
CA MET A 1 17.03 15.98 39.44
C MET A 1 16.52 16.65 38.15
N MET A 2 16.44 17.99 38.08
CA MET A 2 15.93 18.71 36.88
C MET A 2 16.74 18.46 35.59
N ARG A 3 18.07 18.29 35.65
CA ARG A 3 18.91 17.96 34.47
C ARG A 3 18.71 16.53 33.94
N ILE A 4 18.35 15.59 34.81
CA ILE A 4 18.04 14.19 34.43
C ILE A 4 16.65 14.12 33.79
N LEU A 5 15.71 14.93 34.27
CA LEU A 5 14.36 15.03 33.69
C LEU A 5 14.37 15.64 32.28
N ILE A 6 15.23 16.64 32.03
CA ILE A 6 15.43 17.28 30.72
C ILE A 6 16.09 16.30 29.75
N LEU A 7 17.03 15.45 30.21
CA LEU A 7 17.66 14.42 29.37
C LEU A 7 16.68 13.32 28.98
N ILE A 8 15.77 12.92 29.89
CA ILE A 8 14.72 11.92 29.63
C ILE A 8 13.69 12.46 28.64
N ILE A 9 13.32 13.74 28.74
CA ILE A 9 12.39 14.39 27.81
C ILE A 9 13.01 14.60 26.42
N MET A 10 14.34 14.78 26.31
CA MET A 10 15.04 14.84 25.00
C MET A 10 15.25 13.47 24.34
N LEU A 11 15.27 12.38 25.10
CA LEU A 11 15.45 11.01 24.56
C LEU A 11 14.13 10.37 24.10
N LEU A 12 12.98 10.78 24.66
CA LEU A 12 11.67 10.26 24.26
C LEU A 12 11.29 10.54 22.78
N PRO A 13 11.50 11.74 22.21
CA PRO A 13 11.14 11.98 20.81
C PRO A 13 12.07 11.27 19.81
N CYS A 14 13.33 10.96 20.17
CA CYS A 14 14.24 10.22 19.27
C CYS A 14 13.86 8.75 19.14
N SER A 15 13.34 8.11 20.19
CA SER A 15 12.93 6.71 20.12
C SER A 15 11.62 6.55 19.34
N LEU A 16 10.64 7.42 19.54
CA LEU A 16 9.38 7.43 18.80
C LEU A 16 9.58 7.70 17.30
N GLY A 17 10.52 8.60 16.95
CA GLY A 17 10.85 8.89 15.56
C GLY A 17 11.56 7.74 14.84
N MET A 18 12.42 6.97 15.52
CA MET A 18 13.06 5.79 14.95
C MET A 18 12.07 4.64 14.73
N TYR A 19 11.09 4.46 15.62
CA TYR A 19 10.08 3.41 15.50
C TYR A 19 9.07 3.69 14.39
N ALA A 20 8.62 4.94 14.25
CA ALA A 20 7.78 5.36 13.11
C ALA A 20 8.49 5.09 11.78
N SER A 21 9.79 5.40 11.68
CA SER A 21 10.61 5.11 10.49
C SER A 21 10.70 3.62 10.14
N ALA A 22 10.75 2.72 11.13
CA ALA A 22 10.83 1.28 10.88
C ALA A 22 9.51 0.72 10.33
N ILE A 23 8.38 1.10 10.90
CA ILE A 23 7.05 0.69 10.40
C ILE A 23 6.79 1.28 9.01
N ASP A 24 7.09 2.55 8.78
CA ASP A 24 6.95 3.17 7.46
C ASP A 24 7.83 2.51 6.40
N SER A 25 9.03 2.06 6.79
CA SER A 25 9.90 1.27 5.91
C SER A 25 9.25 -0.06 5.55
N LEU A 26 8.69 -0.79 6.53
CA LEU A 26 8.00 -2.05 6.28
C LEU A 26 6.72 -1.87 5.44
N LEU A 27 5.94 -0.83 5.71
CA LEU A 27 4.78 -0.48 4.89
C LEU A 27 5.19 -0.16 3.45
N SER A 28 6.30 0.56 3.26
CA SER A 28 6.85 0.80 1.92
C SER A 28 7.26 -0.49 1.20
N VAL A 29 7.79 -1.49 1.94
CA VAL A 29 8.08 -2.81 1.37
C VAL A 29 6.79 -3.53 0.98
N LEU A 30 5.75 -3.46 1.82
CA LEU A 30 4.44 -4.01 1.52
C LEU A 30 3.84 -3.34 0.28
N ASP A 31 3.85 -1.99 0.23
CA ASP A 31 3.36 -1.22 -0.90
C ASP A 31 4.05 -1.65 -2.21
N LYS A 32 5.37 -1.82 -2.20
CA LYS A 32 6.13 -2.37 -3.34
C LYS A 32 5.73 -3.81 -3.68
N THR A 33 5.54 -4.65 -2.65
CA THR A 33 5.14 -6.05 -2.84
C THR A 33 3.76 -6.13 -3.50
N ILE A 34 2.83 -5.26 -3.10
CA ILE A 34 1.50 -5.16 -3.70
C ILE A 34 1.57 -4.73 -5.19
N VAL A 35 2.47 -3.83 -5.54
CA VAL A 35 2.70 -3.46 -6.96
C VAL A 35 3.16 -4.65 -7.79
N MET A 36 4.02 -5.48 -7.20
CA MET A 36 4.56 -6.68 -7.86
C MET A 36 3.58 -7.87 -7.84
N ARG A 37 2.41 -7.76 -7.21
CA ARG A 37 1.46 -8.85 -7.03
C ARG A 37 1.11 -9.57 -8.32
N ARG A 38 0.87 -8.82 -9.39
CA ARG A 38 0.56 -9.39 -10.69
C ARG A 38 1.70 -10.25 -11.23
N GLN A 39 2.94 -9.87 -11.00
CA GLN A 39 4.09 -10.66 -11.39
C GLN A 39 4.12 -12.00 -10.66
N TYR A 40 3.87 -12.02 -9.33
CA TYR A 40 3.79 -13.27 -8.56
C TYR A 40 2.65 -14.17 -9.05
N GLU A 41 1.50 -13.58 -9.37
CA GLU A 41 0.37 -14.30 -9.94
C GLU A 41 0.71 -14.92 -11.31
N GLU A 42 1.37 -14.16 -12.19
CA GLU A 42 1.82 -14.64 -13.50
C GLU A 42 2.89 -15.74 -13.38
N GLU A 43 3.76 -15.66 -12.40
CA GLU A 43 4.75 -16.71 -12.10
C GLU A 43 4.06 -17.99 -11.62
N LYS A 44 3.08 -17.87 -10.73
CA LYS A 44 2.27 -18.98 -10.24
C LYS A 44 1.48 -19.64 -11.37
N GLU A 45 0.80 -18.84 -12.19
CA GLU A 45 0.03 -19.37 -13.34
C GLU A 45 0.93 -20.08 -14.37
N ARG A 46 2.13 -19.57 -14.63
CA ARG A 46 3.12 -20.26 -15.46
C ARG A 46 3.51 -21.61 -14.87
N TYR A 47 3.77 -21.65 -13.56
CA TYR A 47 4.11 -22.90 -12.88
C TYR A 47 2.95 -23.90 -12.93
N ILE A 48 1.73 -23.45 -12.66
CA ILE A 48 0.51 -24.28 -12.80
C ILE A 48 0.34 -24.80 -14.24
N SER A 49 0.61 -23.95 -15.25
CA SER A 49 0.54 -24.37 -16.66
C SER A 49 1.53 -25.49 -16.97
N LEU A 50 2.75 -25.42 -16.46
CA LEU A 50 3.73 -26.49 -16.62
C LEU A 50 3.24 -27.82 -16.05
N ILE A 51 2.65 -27.80 -14.85
CA ILE A 51 2.08 -29.00 -14.22
C ILE A 51 0.87 -29.52 -15.04
N LYS A 52 0.04 -28.63 -15.58
CA LYS A 52 -1.07 -29.03 -16.47
C LYS A 52 -0.59 -29.67 -17.77
N ASP A 53 0.51 -29.19 -18.30
CA ASP A 53 1.07 -29.79 -19.53
C ASP A 53 1.67 -31.18 -19.26
N GLU A 54 2.25 -31.42 -18.07
CA GLU A 54 2.60 -32.78 -17.63
C GLU A 54 1.35 -33.70 -17.61
N LEU A 55 0.21 -33.20 -17.13
CA LEU A 55 -1.04 -33.96 -17.05
C LEU A 55 -1.63 -34.33 -18.43
N LYS A 56 -1.32 -33.52 -19.45
CA LYS A 56 -1.77 -33.77 -20.85
C LYS A 56 -0.90 -34.78 -21.59
N GLN A 57 0.26 -35.17 -21.07
CA GLN A 57 1.13 -36.14 -21.70
C GLN A 57 0.42 -37.50 -21.79
N GLY A 58 0.30 -38.03 -23.01
CA GLY A 58 -0.46 -39.24 -23.26
C GLY A 58 0.26 -40.51 -22.81
N ARG A 59 -0.27 -41.24 -21.86
CA ARG A 59 0.09 -42.54 -21.24
C ARG A 59 0.48 -42.44 -19.77
N LEU A 60 -0.12 -41.49 -19.03
CA LEU A 60 0.03 -41.47 -17.59
C LEU A 60 -0.73 -42.64 -16.96
N THR A 61 -0.10 -43.34 -16.04
CA THR A 61 -0.77 -44.27 -15.14
C THR A 61 -1.69 -43.52 -14.18
N ASP A 62 -2.67 -44.17 -13.60
CA ASP A 62 -3.54 -43.57 -12.57
C ASP A 62 -2.73 -43.04 -11.37
N MET A 63 -1.64 -43.70 -10.99
CA MET A 63 -0.74 -43.26 -9.96
C MET A 63 -0.05 -41.93 -10.32
N GLU A 64 0.54 -41.82 -11.48
CA GLU A 64 1.19 -40.60 -11.96
C GLU A 64 0.19 -39.45 -12.07
N ARG A 65 -1.00 -39.73 -12.62
CA ARG A 65 -2.09 -38.77 -12.72
C ARG A 65 -2.52 -38.24 -11.33
N TYR A 66 -2.68 -39.14 -10.37
CA TYR A 66 -2.98 -38.75 -8.98
C TYR A 66 -1.92 -37.82 -8.42
N LEU A 67 -0.64 -38.12 -8.55
CA LEU A 67 0.45 -37.32 -8.03
C LEU A 67 0.51 -35.94 -8.69
N ILE A 68 0.34 -35.85 -10.01
CA ILE A 68 0.32 -34.57 -10.73
C ILE A 68 -0.90 -33.75 -10.32
N GLN A 69 -2.07 -34.35 -10.23
CA GLN A 69 -3.27 -33.63 -9.77
C GLN A 69 -3.18 -33.21 -8.31
N ASN A 70 -2.48 -33.96 -7.48
CA ASN A 70 -2.22 -33.55 -6.08
C ASN A 70 -1.29 -32.32 -6.01
N ARG A 71 -0.32 -32.22 -6.94
CA ARG A 71 0.50 -30.99 -7.09
C ARG A 71 -0.37 -29.81 -7.55
N LEU A 72 -1.26 -30.01 -8.52
CA LEU A 72 -2.21 -28.97 -8.95
C LEU A 72 -3.15 -28.56 -7.83
N PHE A 73 -3.68 -29.50 -7.06
CA PHE A 73 -4.46 -29.21 -5.86
C PHE A 73 -3.66 -28.34 -4.87
N ALA A 74 -2.41 -28.69 -4.58
CA ALA A 74 -1.57 -27.94 -3.66
C ALA A 74 -1.37 -26.48 -4.13
N GLU A 75 -1.20 -26.26 -5.44
CA GLU A 75 -1.08 -24.91 -6.00
C GLU A 75 -2.39 -24.11 -5.94
N TYR A 76 -3.53 -24.76 -6.13
CA TYR A 76 -4.84 -24.12 -6.11
C TYR A 76 -5.44 -23.97 -4.71
N ASN A 77 -4.99 -24.73 -3.74
CA ASN A 77 -5.56 -24.84 -2.39
C ASN A 77 -5.75 -23.49 -1.67
N SER A 78 -4.84 -22.55 -1.89
CA SER A 78 -4.95 -21.17 -1.32
C SER A 78 -5.15 -20.09 -2.39
N TYR A 79 -5.38 -20.50 -3.63
CA TYR A 79 -5.41 -19.61 -4.78
C TYR A 79 -6.79 -19.52 -5.42
N ILE A 80 -7.38 -20.68 -5.83
CA ILE A 80 -8.71 -20.77 -6.45
C ILE A 80 -9.41 -22.02 -5.93
N SER A 81 -10.43 -21.85 -5.09
CA SER A 81 -11.12 -22.97 -4.45
C SER A 81 -11.80 -23.92 -5.43
N ASP A 82 -12.44 -23.41 -6.49
CA ASP A 82 -13.13 -24.22 -7.47
C ASP A 82 -12.16 -25.14 -8.23
N SER A 83 -10.99 -24.63 -8.61
CA SER A 83 -9.94 -25.43 -9.23
C SER A 83 -9.38 -26.47 -8.27
N ALA A 84 -9.17 -26.10 -7.00
CA ALA A 84 -8.75 -27.06 -5.97
C ALA A 84 -9.79 -28.19 -5.80
N LEU A 85 -11.09 -27.85 -5.72
CA LEU A 85 -12.18 -28.82 -5.65
C LEU A 85 -12.23 -29.74 -6.89
N HIS A 86 -12.00 -29.19 -8.06
CA HIS A 86 -11.94 -29.98 -9.29
C HIS A 86 -10.87 -31.07 -9.18
N TYR A 87 -9.61 -30.70 -8.94
CA TYR A 87 -8.51 -31.66 -8.89
C TYR A 87 -8.62 -32.65 -7.74
N ILE A 88 -9.13 -32.23 -6.58
CA ILE A 88 -9.29 -33.16 -5.46
C ILE A 88 -10.44 -34.17 -5.69
N ASN A 89 -11.52 -33.75 -6.36
CA ASN A 89 -12.58 -34.67 -6.73
C ASN A 89 -12.07 -35.73 -7.73
N GLU A 90 -11.28 -35.34 -8.74
CA GLU A 90 -10.62 -36.28 -9.67
C GLU A 90 -9.68 -37.21 -8.89
N ASN A 91 -8.93 -36.72 -7.91
CA ASN A 91 -8.05 -37.54 -7.08
C ASN A 91 -8.83 -38.57 -6.26
N ILE A 92 -9.99 -38.22 -5.72
CA ILE A 92 -10.86 -39.18 -5.03
C ILE A 92 -11.28 -40.32 -5.96
N LEU A 93 -11.65 -40.00 -7.22
CA LEU A 93 -12.04 -41.01 -8.22
C LEU A 93 -10.85 -41.93 -8.55
N ILE A 94 -9.66 -41.36 -8.77
CA ILE A 94 -8.46 -42.17 -9.09
C ILE A 94 -8.08 -43.05 -7.90
N ALA A 95 -8.01 -42.48 -6.68
CA ALA A 95 -7.68 -43.22 -5.48
C ALA A 95 -8.66 -44.37 -5.22
N THR A 96 -9.95 -44.14 -5.55
CA THR A 96 -11.00 -45.18 -5.45
C THR A 96 -10.76 -46.30 -6.48
N ARG A 97 -10.44 -45.96 -7.75
CA ARG A 97 -10.10 -46.99 -8.78
C ARG A 97 -8.87 -47.81 -8.39
N LEU A 98 -7.87 -47.14 -7.78
CA LEU A 98 -6.66 -47.80 -7.31
C LEU A 98 -6.88 -48.57 -6.00
N ASN A 99 -8.07 -48.49 -5.40
CA ASN A 99 -8.40 -49.06 -4.10
C ASN A 99 -7.39 -48.68 -2.99
N ASN A 100 -6.82 -47.50 -3.11
CA ASN A 100 -5.84 -46.99 -2.14
C ASN A 100 -6.54 -46.20 -1.05
N ARG A 101 -6.83 -46.86 0.05
CA ARG A 101 -7.58 -46.29 1.18
C ARG A 101 -6.88 -45.03 1.78
N GLN A 102 -5.58 -45.05 1.84
CA GLN A 102 -4.80 -43.96 2.37
C GLN A 102 -4.96 -42.70 1.50
N TRP A 103 -4.91 -42.84 0.19
CA TRP A 103 -5.11 -41.76 -0.77
C TRP A 103 -6.56 -41.28 -0.82
N ILE A 104 -7.53 -42.17 -0.71
CA ILE A 104 -8.95 -41.80 -0.61
C ILE A 104 -9.15 -40.90 0.63
N ASN A 105 -8.67 -41.33 1.79
CA ASN A 105 -8.80 -40.58 3.04
C ASN A 105 -8.12 -39.22 2.95
N SER A 106 -6.88 -39.16 2.49
CA SER A 106 -6.13 -37.91 2.29
C SER A 106 -6.86 -36.95 1.35
N SER A 107 -7.38 -37.46 0.21
CA SER A 107 -8.12 -36.62 -0.74
C SER A 107 -9.44 -36.12 -0.15
N ILE A 108 -10.16 -36.93 0.63
CA ILE A 108 -11.38 -36.49 1.31
C ILE A 108 -11.05 -35.41 2.35
N LEU A 109 -9.99 -35.58 3.14
CA LEU A 109 -9.55 -34.57 4.12
C LEU A 109 -9.14 -33.26 3.45
N ASN A 110 -8.43 -33.34 2.34
CA ASN A 110 -8.11 -32.18 1.52
C ASN A 110 -9.36 -31.47 0.98
N LYS A 111 -10.37 -32.23 0.54
CA LYS A 111 -11.67 -31.67 0.15
C LYS A 111 -12.36 -30.97 1.31
N VAL A 112 -12.37 -31.58 2.49
CA VAL A 112 -12.93 -30.97 3.71
C VAL A 112 -12.22 -29.65 4.04
N HIS A 113 -10.90 -29.59 3.88
CA HIS A 113 -10.16 -28.36 4.10
C HIS A 113 -10.68 -27.23 3.19
N ILE A 114 -10.89 -27.48 1.90
CA ILE A 114 -11.45 -26.48 0.97
C ILE A 114 -12.90 -26.09 1.35
N LEU A 115 -13.71 -27.08 1.71
CA LEU A 115 -15.09 -26.79 2.13
C LEU A 115 -15.12 -25.90 3.37
N ASN A 116 -14.25 -26.16 4.35
CA ASN A 116 -14.11 -25.33 5.54
C ASN A 116 -13.72 -23.89 5.19
N THR A 117 -12.69 -23.70 4.37
CA THR A 117 -12.22 -22.35 3.96
C THR A 117 -13.25 -21.62 3.10
N SER A 118 -14.07 -22.36 2.33
CA SER A 118 -15.17 -21.80 1.55
C SER A 118 -16.44 -21.53 2.38
N GLY A 119 -16.49 -21.97 3.67
CA GLY A 119 -17.65 -21.80 4.56
C GLY A 119 -18.79 -22.80 4.31
N LEU A 120 -18.50 -23.92 3.66
CA LEU A 120 -19.43 -25.03 3.42
C LEU A 120 -19.35 -26.05 4.58
N PHE A 121 -19.73 -25.58 5.77
CA PHE A 121 -19.52 -26.32 7.01
C PHE A 121 -20.37 -27.57 7.17
N VAL A 122 -21.57 -27.58 6.58
CA VAL A 122 -22.46 -28.75 6.62
C VAL A 122 -21.85 -29.89 5.81
N GLU A 123 -21.45 -29.60 4.59
CA GLU A 123 -20.83 -30.56 3.67
C GLU A 123 -19.48 -31.06 4.21
N ALA A 124 -18.70 -30.17 4.83
CA ALA A 124 -17.45 -30.54 5.50
C ALA A 124 -17.69 -31.51 6.66
N MET A 125 -18.69 -31.21 7.50
CA MET A 125 -19.07 -32.06 8.65
C MET A 125 -19.56 -33.44 8.19
N GLU A 126 -20.39 -33.49 7.14
CA GLU A 126 -20.90 -34.76 6.59
C GLU A 126 -19.76 -35.65 6.10
N LEU A 127 -18.81 -35.08 5.35
CA LEU A 127 -17.64 -35.80 4.89
C LEU A 127 -16.75 -36.28 6.03
N LEU A 128 -16.50 -35.44 7.04
CA LEU A 128 -15.72 -35.84 8.22
C LEU A 128 -16.38 -37.00 8.98
N LYS A 129 -17.69 -36.95 9.15
CA LYS A 129 -18.45 -38.03 9.80
C LYS A 129 -18.46 -39.31 8.99
N SER A 130 -18.36 -39.24 7.68
CA SER A 130 -18.31 -40.42 6.81
C SER A 130 -16.98 -41.17 6.88
N LEU A 131 -15.91 -40.53 7.39
CA LEU A 131 -14.59 -41.15 7.53
C LEU A 131 -14.52 -41.96 8.85
N PRO A 132 -14.39 -43.30 8.82
CA PRO A 132 -14.23 -44.10 10.01
C PRO A 132 -12.86 -43.83 10.66
N ARG A 133 -12.83 -43.22 11.82
CA ARG A 133 -11.60 -42.86 12.54
C ARG A 133 -10.60 -44.00 12.67
N ASN A 134 -11.09 -45.23 12.90
CA ASN A 134 -10.26 -46.43 13.03
C ASN A 134 -9.55 -46.87 11.76
N THR A 135 -9.85 -46.24 10.63
CA THR A 135 -9.20 -46.50 9.33
C THR A 135 -8.17 -45.44 8.97
N LEU A 136 -7.99 -44.43 9.83
CA LEU A 136 -7.05 -43.34 9.60
C LEU A 136 -5.73 -43.64 10.29
N GLU A 137 -4.64 -43.57 9.53
CA GLU A 137 -3.29 -43.86 10.01
C GLU A 137 -2.31 -42.74 9.55
N GLY A 138 -1.18 -42.64 10.23
CA GLY A 138 -0.11 -41.69 9.88
C GLY A 138 -0.61 -40.23 9.88
N GLU A 139 -0.33 -39.52 8.79
CA GLU A 139 -0.73 -38.12 8.67
C GLU A 139 -2.24 -37.92 8.56
N ASN A 140 -2.97 -38.90 8.02
CA ASN A 140 -4.42 -38.77 7.83
C ASN A 140 -5.19 -38.62 9.15
N ILE A 141 -4.74 -39.23 10.26
CA ILE A 141 -5.39 -39.04 11.55
C ILE A 141 -5.16 -37.64 12.09
N VAL A 142 -3.99 -37.07 11.88
CA VAL A 142 -3.68 -35.70 12.27
C VAL A 142 -4.49 -34.72 11.42
N ASP A 143 -4.54 -34.90 10.10
CA ASP A 143 -5.32 -34.08 9.19
C ASP A 143 -6.82 -34.13 9.50
N TYR A 144 -7.32 -35.28 9.93
CA TYR A 144 -8.71 -35.44 10.38
C TYR A 144 -9.01 -34.51 11.57
N TYR A 145 -8.14 -34.49 12.58
CA TYR A 145 -8.31 -33.58 13.71
C TYR A 145 -8.11 -32.11 13.32
N VAL A 146 -7.16 -31.80 12.44
CA VAL A 146 -6.98 -30.45 11.90
C VAL A 146 -8.23 -30.00 11.13
N CYS A 147 -8.86 -30.87 10.37
CA CYS A 147 -10.10 -30.55 9.68
C CYS A 147 -11.25 -30.23 10.64
N PHE A 148 -11.39 -30.96 11.75
CA PHE A 148 -12.37 -30.65 12.79
C PHE A 148 -12.02 -29.37 13.56
N GLU A 149 -10.75 -29.18 13.91
CA GLU A 149 -10.29 -27.95 14.56
C GLU A 149 -10.65 -26.73 13.69
N ASN A 150 -10.26 -26.73 12.43
CA ASN A 150 -10.55 -25.65 11.49
C ASN A 150 -12.06 -25.44 11.29
N LEU A 151 -12.85 -26.52 11.21
CA LEU A 151 -14.29 -26.43 11.09
C LEU A 151 -14.91 -25.63 12.24
N TYR A 152 -14.55 -25.98 13.47
CA TYR A 152 -15.09 -25.30 14.65
C TYR A 152 -14.48 -23.91 14.84
N LEU A 153 -13.22 -23.71 14.50
CA LEU A 153 -12.58 -22.43 14.56
C LEU A 153 -13.26 -21.43 13.60
N TYR A 154 -13.50 -21.84 12.35
CA TYR A 154 -14.18 -20.98 11.39
C TYR A 154 -15.65 -20.75 11.74
N GLN A 155 -16.34 -21.74 12.33
CA GLN A 155 -17.68 -21.52 12.87
C GLN A 155 -17.66 -20.49 14.00
N ALA A 156 -16.65 -20.50 14.87
CA ALA A 156 -16.47 -19.50 15.92
C ALA A 156 -16.22 -18.10 15.34
N GLU A 157 -15.39 -17.98 14.30
CA GLU A 157 -15.14 -16.69 13.62
C GLU A 157 -16.40 -16.15 12.90
N TYR A 158 -17.27 -17.04 12.44
CA TYR A 158 -18.53 -16.68 11.76
C TYR A 158 -19.65 -16.33 12.72
N ALA A 159 -19.67 -16.94 13.91
CA ALA A 159 -20.71 -16.76 14.92
C ALA A 159 -20.62 -15.36 15.55
N THR A 160 -21.79 -14.77 15.82
CA THR A 160 -21.91 -13.47 16.51
C THR A 160 -22.30 -13.61 17.98
N ASP A 161 -23.01 -14.67 18.32
CA ASP A 161 -23.41 -14.98 19.70
C ASP A 161 -22.26 -15.61 20.48
N ARG A 162 -21.93 -15.02 21.65
CA ARG A 162 -20.81 -15.44 22.49
C ARG A 162 -20.91 -16.89 22.99
N ASN A 163 -22.11 -17.39 23.20
CA ASN A 163 -22.28 -18.76 23.68
C ASN A 163 -21.87 -19.76 22.59
N TYR A 164 -22.26 -19.51 21.35
CA TYR A 164 -21.83 -20.35 20.22
C TYR A 164 -20.33 -20.21 19.98
N VAL A 165 -19.78 -18.99 20.00
CA VAL A 165 -18.33 -18.75 19.86
C VAL A 165 -17.57 -19.56 20.92
N ASN A 166 -17.91 -19.41 22.19
CA ASN A 166 -17.24 -20.13 23.30
C ASN A 166 -17.36 -21.65 23.16
N ASN A 167 -18.52 -22.15 22.76
CA ASN A 167 -18.70 -23.58 22.54
C ASN A 167 -17.85 -24.11 21.39
N TYR A 168 -17.83 -23.42 20.27
CA TYR A 168 -17.00 -23.80 19.12
C TYR A 168 -15.51 -23.75 19.44
N LEU A 169 -15.03 -22.71 20.12
CA LEU A 169 -13.63 -22.62 20.55
C LEU A 169 -13.28 -23.74 21.55
N ARG A 170 -14.16 -24.07 22.47
CA ARG A 170 -13.96 -25.20 23.40
C ARG A 170 -13.80 -26.53 22.64
N ILE A 171 -14.65 -26.76 21.64
CA ILE A 171 -14.56 -27.99 20.83
C ILE A 171 -13.27 -27.96 19.96
N ALA A 172 -12.93 -26.86 19.36
CA ALA A 172 -11.68 -26.71 18.58
C ALA A 172 -10.46 -27.03 19.46
N ASN A 173 -10.45 -26.57 20.72
CA ASN A 173 -9.35 -26.84 21.66
C ASN A 173 -9.24 -28.35 22.01
N LEU A 174 -10.32 -29.11 22.08
CA LEU A 174 -10.24 -30.57 22.25
C LEU A 174 -9.54 -31.26 21.09
N TYR A 175 -9.77 -30.78 19.85
CA TYR A 175 -9.06 -31.30 18.68
C TYR A 175 -7.60 -30.85 18.65
N ARG A 176 -7.28 -29.63 19.12
CA ARG A 176 -5.90 -29.17 19.30
C ARG A 176 -5.11 -30.06 20.23
N ASP A 177 -5.70 -30.46 21.38
CA ASP A 177 -5.07 -31.42 22.28
C ASP A 177 -4.75 -32.73 21.59
N SER A 178 -5.68 -33.22 20.76
CA SER A 178 -5.47 -34.45 19.99
C SER A 178 -4.34 -34.29 18.95
N ILE A 179 -4.27 -33.15 18.26
CA ILE A 179 -3.20 -32.88 17.29
C ILE A 179 -1.85 -32.82 18.00
N ILE A 180 -1.75 -32.04 19.07
CA ILE A 180 -0.51 -31.82 19.82
C ILE A 180 0.04 -33.13 20.36
N SER A 181 -0.83 -34.07 20.78
CA SER A 181 -0.41 -35.38 21.26
C SER A 181 0.16 -36.30 20.17
N LEU A 182 -0.08 -36.00 18.90
CA LEU A 182 0.28 -36.86 17.77
C LEU A 182 1.46 -36.32 16.94
N VAL A 183 1.78 -35.02 17.07
CA VAL A 183 2.82 -34.39 16.23
C VAL A 183 4.05 -34.03 17.06
N PRO A 184 5.27 -34.18 16.52
CA PRO A 184 6.50 -33.78 17.23
C PRO A 184 6.53 -32.26 17.46
N GLU A 185 7.07 -31.84 18.61
CA GLU A 185 7.11 -30.43 19.06
C GLU A 185 7.93 -29.52 18.14
N ASP A 186 8.87 -30.07 17.39
CA ASP A 186 9.75 -29.34 16.47
C ASP A 186 9.16 -29.13 15.08
N THR A 187 7.89 -29.53 14.84
CA THR A 187 7.21 -29.41 13.56
C THR A 187 6.43 -28.11 13.44
N TYR A 188 6.29 -27.65 12.19
CA TYR A 188 5.43 -26.51 11.86
C TYR A 188 4.00 -26.70 12.40
N ARG A 189 3.44 -27.90 12.20
CA ARG A 189 2.08 -28.25 12.60
C ARG A 189 1.88 -28.12 14.10
N TYR A 190 2.83 -28.58 14.89
CA TYR A 190 2.77 -28.39 16.35
C TYR A 190 2.71 -26.90 16.72
N VAL A 191 3.62 -26.10 16.14
CA VAL A 191 3.75 -24.68 16.49
C VAL A 191 2.48 -23.90 16.16
N VAL A 192 1.88 -24.10 14.98
CA VAL A 192 0.69 -23.35 14.54
C VAL A 192 -0.59 -23.78 15.23
N VAL A 193 -0.62 -24.97 15.84
CA VAL A 193 -1.75 -25.44 16.63
C VAL A 193 -1.56 -25.09 18.10
N HIS A 194 -0.36 -25.26 18.65
CA HIS A 194 -0.09 -25.03 20.07
C HIS A 194 0.00 -23.53 20.43
N ALA A 195 0.54 -22.69 19.55
CA ALA A 195 0.64 -21.26 19.85
C ALA A 195 -0.73 -20.58 20.06
N PRO A 196 -1.77 -20.77 19.20
CA PRO A 196 -3.12 -20.27 19.50
C PRO A 196 -3.70 -20.83 20.80
N GLN A 197 -3.46 -22.11 21.10
CA GLN A 197 -3.91 -22.70 22.35
C GLN A 197 -3.28 -22.02 23.58
N LEU A 198 -1.98 -21.74 23.54
CA LEU A 198 -1.30 -20.98 24.60
C LEU A 198 -1.91 -19.58 24.76
N ILE A 199 -2.27 -18.91 23.65
CA ILE A 199 -2.92 -17.60 23.68
C ILE A 199 -4.29 -17.72 24.38
N ASP A 200 -5.08 -18.70 23.99
CA ASP A 200 -6.40 -18.95 24.59
C ASP A 200 -6.32 -19.27 26.10
N GLN A 201 -5.23 -19.89 26.54
CA GLN A 201 -4.91 -20.14 27.94
C GLN A 201 -4.35 -18.95 28.73
N GLY A 202 -4.21 -17.77 28.07
CA GLY A 202 -3.60 -16.58 28.68
C GLY A 202 -2.07 -16.59 28.71
N LYS A 203 -1.42 -17.58 28.07
CA LYS A 203 0.04 -17.77 28.03
C LYS A 203 0.65 -17.15 26.76
N SER A 204 0.18 -15.97 26.37
CA SER A 204 0.58 -15.33 25.11
C SER A 204 2.09 -15.08 24.99
N GLN A 205 2.79 -14.90 26.11
CA GLN A 205 4.25 -14.71 26.09
C GLN A 205 4.99 -16.01 25.72
N GLU A 206 4.48 -17.16 26.14
CA GLU A 206 5.02 -18.47 25.75
C GLU A 206 4.77 -18.72 24.25
N ALA A 207 3.58 -18.37 23.75
CA ALA A 207 3.27 -18.45 22.33
C ALA A 207 4.21 -17.57 21.48
N ILE A 208 4.49 -16.34 21.92
CA ILE A 208 5.44 -15.44 21.26
C ILE A 208 6.84 -16.07 21.21
N CYS A 209 7.29 -16.65 22.31
CA CYS A 209 8.59 -17.31 22.37
C CYS A 209 8.66 -18.50 21.42
N LEU A 210 7.65 -19.37 21.44
CA LEU A 210 7.54 -20.54 20.57
C LEU A 210 7.61 -20.13 19.08
N LEU A 211 6.79 -19.16 18.67
CA LEU A 211 6.72 -18.69 17.29
C LEU A 211 8.03 -18.03 16.86
N LYS A 212 8.62 -17.16 17.68
CA LYS A 212 9.89 -16.50 17.36
C LYS A 212 11.06 -17.48 17.20
N ASN A 213 11.10 -18.54 17.98
CA ASN A 213 12.13 -19.57 17.86
C ASN A 213 11.94 -20.43 16.61
N PHE A 214 10.72 -20.57 16.13
CA PHE A 214 10.41 -21.39 14.96
C PHE A 214 10.51 -20.61 13.64
N LEU A 215 10.10 -19.35 13.61
CA LEU A 215 10.05 -18.51 12.39
C LEU A 215 11.34 -18.51 11.55
N PRO A 216 12.58 -18.51 12.13
CA PRO A 216 13.81 -18.56 11.33
C PRO A 216 13.98 -19.83 10.48
N ARG A 217 13.22 -20.89 10.76
CA ARG A 217 13.23 -22.14 9.99
C ARG A 217 12.34 -22.06 8.73
N LEU A 218 11.49 -21.04 8.65
CA LEU A 218 10.54 -20.86 7.54
C LEU A 218 11.09 -19.86 6.51
N LYS A 219 10.81 -20.12 5.24
CA LYS A 219 11.09 -19.16 4.17
C LYS A 219 10.06 -18.03 4.20
N SER A 220 10.51 -16.79 4.14
CA SER A 220 9.67 -15.59 4.31
C SER A 220 8.67 -15.34 3.17
N ASN A 221 8.69 -16.14 2.12
CA ASN A 221 7.79 -16.04 0.97
C ASN A 221 6.84 -17.25 0.87
N THR A 222 6.55 -17.91 1.99
CA THR A 222 5.67 -19.09 2.03
C THR A 222 4.41 -18.81 2.85
N ARG A 223 3.37 -19.59 2.59
CA ARG A 223 2.12 -19.58 3.36
C ARG A 223 2.36 -19.91 4.83
N GLU A 224 3.24 -20.86 5.10
CA GLU A 224 3.60 -21.26 6.48
C GLU A 224 4.16 -20.08 7.27
N TYR A 225 5.01 -19.27 6.67
CA TYR A 225 5.53 -18.06 7.29
C TYR A 225 4.43 -17.03 7.53
N ALA A 226 3.53 -16.84 6.55
CA ALA A 226 2.41 -15.92 6.68
C ALA A 226 1.48 -16.32 7.84
N VAL A 227 1.13 -17.60 7.94
CA VAL A 227 0.29 -18.11 9.04
C VAL A 227 0.98 -17.94 10.40
N ALA A 228 2.25 -18.34 10.50
CA ALA A 228 3.00 -18.22 11.77
C ALA A 228 3.14 -16.75 12.22
N THR A 229 3.41 -15.83 11.29
CA THR A 229 3.48 -14.39 11.58
C THR A 229 2.11 -13.79 11.89
N SER A 230 1.02 -14.29 11.29
CA SER A 230 -0.35 -13.88 11.64
C SER A 230 -0.71 -14.28 13.07
N ILE A 231 -0.37 -15.50 13.48
CA ILE A 231 -0.55 -15.96 14.87
C ILE A 231 0.30 -15.13 15.83
N LEU A 232 1.55 -14.84 15.47
CA LEU A 232 2.44 -14.00 16.25
C LEU A 232 1.86 -12.58 16.42
N ALA A 233 1.28 -12.02 15.35
CA ALA A 233 0.60 -10.73 15.41
C ALA A 233 -0.58 -10.75 16.38
N PHE A 234 -1.37 -11.82 16.36
CA PHE A 234 -2.48 -12.01 17.31
C PHE A 234 -1.98 -12.14 18.75
N ALA A 235 -0.89 -12.86 18.98
CA ALA A 235 -0.27 -12.93 20.30
C ALA A 235 0.19 -11.56 20.81
N TYR A 236 0.81 -10.73 19.93
CA TYR A 236 1.17 -9.36 20.27
C TYR A 236 -0.04 -8.46 20.51
N HIS A 237 -1.13 -8.66 19.77
CA HIS A 237 -2.39 -7.97 20.00
C HIS A 237 -2.91 -8.22 21.42
N VAL A 238 -2.96 -9.49 21.86
CA VAL A 238 -3.45 -9.88 23.19
C VAL A 238 -2.58 -9.32 24.32
N VAL A 239 -1.26 -9.22 24.13
CA VAL A 239 -0.36 -8.58 25.12
C VAL A 239 -0.30 -7.06 24.99
N GLY A 240 -1.04 -6.45 24.06
CA GLY A 240 -1.13 -5.01 23.88
C GLY A 240 0.10 -4.36 23.22
N ASN A 241 0.98 -5.12 22.59
CA ASN A 241 2.15 -4.61 21.89
C ASN A 241 1.82 -4.25 20.44
N LYS A 242 1.20 -3.08 20.26
CA LYS A 242 0.72 -2.59 18.94
C LYS A 242 1.82 -2.50 17.89
N GLN A 243 3.04 -2.14 18.29
CA GLN A 243 4.15 -2.03 17.35
C GLN A 243 4.53 -3.40 16.77
N LYS A 244 4.77 -4.39 17.64
CA LYS A 244 5.13 -5.74 17.20
C LYS A 244 3.98 -6.45 16.49
N GLU A 245 2.74 -6.16 16.87
CA GLU A 245 1.55 -6.57 16.14
C GLU A 245 1.60 -6.04 14.69
N MET A 246 1.85 -4.74 14.49
CA MET A 246 1.94 -4.13 13.17
C MET A 246 3.06 -4.75 12.34
N GLU A 247 4.28 -4.87 12.88
CA GLU A 247 5.41 -5.49 12.20
C GLU A 247 5.08 -6.93 11.74
N ALA A 248 4.44 -7.72 12.59
CA ALA A 248 4.08 -9.10 12.29
C ALA A 248 2.94 -9.19 11.25
N ARG A 249 1.93 -8.29 11.31
CA ARG A 249 0.86 -8.25 10.31
C ARG A 249 1.37 -7.83 8.93
N ILE A 250 2.27 -6.85 8.88
CA ILE A 250 2.91 -6.44 7.61
C ILE A 250 3.71 -7.61 7.02
N SER A 251 4.48 -8.30 7.87
CA SER A 251 5.28 -9.47 7.43
C SER A 251 4.40 -10.60 6.91
N SER A 252 3.27 -10.87 7.58
CA SER A 252 2.27 -11.84 7.14
C SER A 252 1.67 -11.45 5.78
N ALA A 253 1.26 -10.19 5.62
CA ALA A 253 0.68 -9.69 4.38
C ALA A 253 1.67 -9.77 3.20
N ILE A 254 2.95 -9.41 3.42
CA ILE A 254 4.00 -9.56 2.41
C ILE A 254 4.17 -11.02 1.99
N ALA A 255 4.18 -11.93 2.96
CA ALA A 255 4.33 -13.36 2.69
C ALA A 255 3.13 -13.92 1.91
N ASP A 256 1.91 -13.56 2.30
CA ASP A 256 0.68 -13.97 1.61
C ASP A 256 0.69 -13.53 0.14
N ILE A 257 1.06 -12.26 -0.13
CA ILE A 257 1.12 -11.73 -1.49
C ILE A 257 2.18 -12.46 -2.31
N ARG A 258 3.37 -12.69 -1.76
CA ARG A 258 4.46 -13.40 -2.46
C ARG A 258 4.16 -14.86 -2.71
N ALA A 259 3.46 -15.50 -1.78
CA ALA A 259 2.99 -16.88 -1.91
C ALA A 259 1.69 -16.99 -2.75
N VAL A 260 1.12 -15.86 -3.17
CA VAL A 260 -0.14 -15.78 -3.92
C VAL A 260 -1.29 -16.47 -3.18
N VAL A 261 -1.40 -16.21 -1.88
CA VAL A 261 -2.48 -16.71 -1.01
C VAL A 261 -3.66 -15.76 -1.08
N LYS A 262 -4.84 -16.27 -1.47
CA LYS A 262 -6.06 -15.47 -1.67
C LYS A 262 -7.10 -15.65 -0.56
N GLU A 263 -6.96 -16.68 0.24
CA GLU A 263 -7.84 -16.96 1.38
C GLU A 263 -7.34 -16.34 2.69
N ASN A 264 -6.52 -15.27 2.59
CA ASN A 264 -5.84 -14.68 3.73
C ASN A 264 -6.69 -13.62 4.46
N TYR A 265 -6.29 -13.34 5.70
CA TYR A 265 -6.89 -12.30 6.55
C TYR A 265 -5.92 -11.14 6.85
N SER A 266 -4.64 -11.31 6.50
CA SER A 266 -3.55 -10.43 6.94
C SER A 266 -3.77 -8.97 6.56
N LEU A 267 -4.23 -8.70 5.33
CA LEU A 267 -4.49 -7.33 4.89
C LEU A 267 -5.78 -6.73 5.45
N CYS A 268 -6.82 -7.55 5.70
CA CYS A 268 -8.03 -7.08 6.39
C CYS A 268 -7.66 -6.57 7.79
N ALA A 269 -6.94 -7.39 8.54
CA ALA A 269 -6.50 -7.04 9.89
C ALA A 269 -5.53 -5.84 9.93
N LEU A 270 -4.67 -5.73 8.92
CA LEU A 270 -3.77 -4.58 8.78
C LEU A 270 -4.55 -3.30 8.42
N ALA A 271 -5.54 -3.40 7.53
CA ALA A 271 -6.43 -2.28 7.19
C ALA A 271 -7.21 -1.77 8.40
N GLU A 272 -7.69 -2.66 9.26
CA GLU A 272 -8.35 -2.31 10.51
C GLU A 272 -7.42 -1.53 11.45
N LEU A 273 -6.19 -1.98 11.62
CA LEU A 273 -5.19 -1.29 12.42
C LEU A 273 -4.86 0.10 11.86
N LEU A 274 -4.63 0.21 10.55
CA LEU A 274 -4.33 1.47 9.89
C LEU A 274 -5.51 2.44 9.96
N TYR A 275 -6.74 1.94 9.85
CA TYR A 275 -7.95 2.72 10.08
C TYR A 275 -7.98 3.30 11.50
N GLY A 276 -7.69 2.48 12.52
CA GLY A 276 -7.60 2.93 13.90
C GLY A 276 -6.46 3.91 14.18
N MET A 277 -5.43 3.95 13.33
CA MET A 277 -4.31 4.89 13.38
C MET A 277 -4.53 6.16 12.54
N GLY A 278 -5.59 6.22 11.74
CA GLY A 278 -5.91 7.35 10.87
C GLY A 278 -5.21 7.33 9.51
N ASP A 279 -4.49 6.27 9.15
CA ASP A 279 -3.98 6.06 7.78
C ASP A 279 -5.10 5.50 6.90
N LEU A 280 -6.04 6.39 6.56
CA LEU A 280 -7.26 6.00 5.83
C LEU A 280 -6.97 5.62 4.38
N GLU A 281 -5.91 6.15 3.79
CA GLU A 281 -5.53 5.87 2.41
C GLU A 281 -5.08 4.41 2.27
N ARG A 282 -4.10 3.97 3.08
CA ARG A 282 -3.65 2.58 3.08
C ARG A 282 -4.74 1.64 3.58
N ALA A 283 -5.49 2.02 4.62
CA ALA A 283 -6.58 1.21 5.13
C ALA A 283 -7.61 0.90 4.04
N ASN A 284 -8.06 1.93 3.29
CA ASN A 284 -9.00 1.77 2.19
C ASN A 284 -8.41 0.95 1.04
N HIS A 285 -7.14 1.17 0.73
CA HIS A 285 -6.48 0.41 -0.32
C HIS A 285 -6.36 -1.07 0.04
N TYR A 286 -5.88 -1.39 1.24
CA TYR A 286 -5.64 -2.78 1.66
C TYR A 286 -6.94 -3.57 1.87
N ILE A 287 -7.99 -2.94 2.43
CA ILE A 287 -9.27 -3.64 2.62
C ILE A 287 -9.92 -3.98 1.27
N LYS A 288 -9.76 -3.11 0.27
CA LYS A 288 -10.27 -3.37 -1.09
C LYS A 288 -9.56 -4.56 -1.73
N ILE A 289 -8.24 -4.63 -1.60
CA ILE A 289 -7.44 -5.77 -2.05
C ILE A 289 -7.85 -7.06 -1.31
N SER A 290 -8.00 -6.97 0.03
CA SER A 290 -8.46 -8.11 0.83
C SER A 290 -9.82 -8.64 0.36
N MET A 291 -10.75 -7.74 -0.01
CA MET A 291 -12.04 -8.12 -0.57
C MET A 291 -11.92 -8.78 -1.96
N GLU A 292 -11.05 -8.24 -2.83
CA GLU A 292 -10.77 -8.86 -4.12
C GLU A 292 -10.25 -10.29 -3.99
N ASP A 293 -9.27 -10.51 -3.11
CA ASP A 293 -8.68 -11.82 -2.86
C ASP A 293 -9.73 -12.80 -2.31
N ALA A 294 -10.53 -12.38 -1.31
CA ALA A 294 -11.59 -13.21 -0.74
C ALA A 294 -12.64 -13.62 -1.79
N ASN A 295 -12.98 -12.69 -2.66
CA ASN A 295 -13.94 -12.92 -3.73
C ASN A 295 -13.36 -13.80 -4.86
N TYR A 296 -12.08 -13.66 -5.17
CA TYR A 296 -11.40 -14.49 -6.14
C TYR A 296 -11.29 -15.95 -5.70
N TYR A 297 -10.96 -16.18 -4.43
CA TYR A 297 -10.93 -17.52 -3.83
C TYR A 297 -12.33 -18.09 -3.58
N THR A 298 -13.38 -17.26 -3.52
CA THR A 298 -14.75 -17.61 -3.13
C THR A 298 -14.91 -17.98 -1.65
N THR A 299 -14.12 -17.38 -0.76
CA THR A 299 -14.25 -17.60 0.70
C THR A 299 -15.36 -16.74 1.31
N ARG A 300 -16.42 -17.38 1.79
CA ARG A 300 -17.55 -16.68 2.44
C ARG A 300 -17.14 -16.02 3.75
N LEU A 301 -16.26 -16.66 4.52
CA LEU A 301 -15.80 -16.14 5.81
C LEU A 301 -15.05 -14.82 5.64
N ARG A 302 -14.02 -14.81 4.78
CA ARG A 302 -13.21 -13.61 4.51
C ARG A 302 -14.01 -12.49 3.86
N SER A 303 -14.91 -12.84 2.94
CA SER A 303 -15.83 -11.88 2.34
C SER A 303 -16.76 -11.26 3.39
N SER A 304 -17.25 -12.05 4.35
CA SER A 304 -18.08 -11.56 5.46
C SER A 304 -17.29 -10.63 6.39
N GLN A 305 -16.05 -10.98 6.74
CA GLN A 305 -15.17 -10.15 7.57
C GLN A 305 -14.86 -8.81 6.87
N ASN A 306 -14.45 -8.86 5.62
CA ASN A 306 -14.18 -7.67 4.81
C ASN A 306 -15.42 -6.78 4.64
N SER A 307 -16.60 -7.39 4.45
CA SER A 307 -17.86 -6.66 4.28
C SER A 307 -18.27 -5.86 5.54
N LYS A 308 -17.81 -6.23 6.72
CA LYS A 308 -18.05 -5.47 7.95
C LYS A 308 -17.16 -4.22 8.02
N MET A 309 -15.91 -4.33 7.59
CA MET A 309 -14.92 -3.25 7.72
C MET A 309 -14.88 -2.31 6.51
N LEU A 310 -15.05 -2.84 5.30
CA LEU A 310 -14.96 -2.07 4.05
C LEU A 310 -15.87 -0.83 4.04
N PRO A 311 -17.16 -0.90 4.41
CA PRO A 311 -18.02 0.29 4.39
C PRO A 311 -17.60 1.36 5.41
N LEU A 312 -17.05 0.96 6.55
CA LEU A 312 -16.57 1.87 7.58
C LEU A 312 -15.33 2.63 7.11
N ILE A 313 -14.36 1.88 6.60
CA ILE A 313 -13.09 2.43 6.10
C ILE A 313 -13.33 3.29 4.86
N ASP A 314 -14.13 2.81 3.90
CA ASP A 314 -14.41 3.55 2.67
C ASP A 314 -15.17 4.85 2.96
N ARG A 315 -16.16 4.82 3.85
CA ARG A 315 -16.88 6.03 4.27
C ARG A 315 -15.95 7.05 4.92
N ALA A 316 -15.08 6.62 5.84
CA ALA A 316 -14.12 7.51 6.48
C ALA A 316 -13.12 8.11 5.47
N TYR A 317 -12.62 7.29 4.55
CA TYR A 317 -11.75 7.73 3.47
C TYR A 317 -12.42 8.75 2.54
N GLN A 318 -13.68 8.50 2.14
CA GLN A 318 -14.43 9.43 1.30
C GLN A 318 -14.68 10.75 2.02
N GLN A 319 -15.04 10.70 3.31
CA GLN A 319 -15.22 11.91 4.12
C GLN A 319 -13.95 12.74 4.21
N GLU A 320 -12.81 12.10 4.47
CA GLU A 320 -11.52 12.81 4.49
C GLU A 320 -11.20 13.43 3.13
N LYS A 321 -11.43 12.69 2.06
CA LYS A 321 -11.22 13.17 0.69
C LYS A 321 -12.13 14.36 0.34
N GLU A 322 -13.39 14.31 0.77
CA GLU A 322 -14.31 15.44 0.60
C GLU A 322 -13.84 16.68 1.36
N ILE A 323 -13.38 16.51 2.61
CA ILE A 323 -12.81 17.60 3.40
C ILE A 323 -11.56 18.18 2.71
N GLN A 324 -10.68 17.34 2.22
CA GLN A 324 -9.49 17.78 1.46
C GLN A 324 -9.89 18.53 0.19
N GLN A 325 -10.86 18.03 -0.55
CA GLN A 325 -11.39 18.70 -1.76
C GLN A 325 -12.03 20.04 -1.42
N GLN A 326 -12.80 20.11 -0.32
CA GLN A 326 -13.38 21.37 0.15
C GLN A 326 -12.31 22.39 0.51
N ARG A 327 -11.25 21.96 1.23
CA ARG A 327 -10.10 22.83 1.54
C ARG A 327 -9.41 23.32 0.27
N GLN A 328 -9.19 22.43 -0.70
CA GLN A 328 -8.61 22.81 -2.00
C GLN A 328 -9.49 23.79 -2.76
N ARG A 329 -10.82 23.58 -2.78
CA ARG A 329 -11.77 24.52 -3.39
C ARG A 329 -11.73 25.88 -2.69
N MET A 330 -11.74 25.92 -1.35
CA MET A 330 -11.61 27.17 -0.59
C MET A 330 -10.29 27.88 -0.88
N PHE A 331 -9.19 27.14 -0.98
CA PHE A 331 -7.88 27.68 -1.32
C PHE A 331 -7.86 28.27 -2.74
N ILE A 332 -8.38 27.53 -3.72
CA ILE A 332 -8.52 28.01 -5.11
C ILE A 332 -9.42 29.25 -5.18
N THR A 333 -10.55 29.22 -4.46
CA THR A 333 -11.46 30.37 -4.39
C THR A 333 -10.77 31.59 -3.78
N GLY A 334 -9.96 31.38 -2.72
CA GLY A 334 -9.15 32.45 -2.11
C GLY A 334 -8.13 33.04 -3.09
N ILE A 335 -7.46 32.18 -3.86
CA ILE A 335 -6.53 32.64 -4.92
C ILE A 335 -7.25 33.42 -6.01
N CYS A 336 -8.43 32.95 -6.43
CA CYS A 336 -9.25 33.67 -7.41
C CYS A 336 -9.68 35.06 -6.92
N ILE A 337 -10.14 35.16 -5.66
CA ILE A 337 -10.50 36.43 -5.03
C ILE A 337 -9.28 37.36 -4.95
N LEU A 338 -8.13 36.84 -4.51
CA LEU A 338 -6.89 37.60 -4.43
C LEU A 338 -6.46 38.09 -5.82
N SER A 339 -6.57 37.24 -6.85
CA SER A 339 -6.26 37.57 -8.25
C SER A 339 -7.16 38.69 -8.77
N VAL A 340 -8.47 38.64 -8.48
CA VAL A 340 -9.42 39.69 -8.84
C VAL A 340 -9.08 41.00 -8.10
N PHE A 341 -8.75 40.92 -6.81
CA PHE A 341 -8.33 42.09 -6.05
C PHE A 341 -7.05 42.70 -6.61
N LEU A 342 -6.08 41.88 -6.97
CA LEU A 342 -4.82 42.32 -7.59
C LEU A 342 -5.08 42.97 -8.96
N LEU A 343 -6.01 42.42 -9.74
CA LEU A 343 -6.42 42.97 -11.02
C LEU A 343 -7.10 44.35 -10.85
N LEU A 344 -7.95 44.48 -9.84
CA LEU A 344 -8.59 45.75 -9.48
C LEU A 344 -7.58 46.78 -9.01
N THR A 345 -6.58 46.38 -8.21
CA THR A 345 -5.50 47.28 -7.78
C THR A 345 -4.66 47.75 -8.96
N VAL A 346 -4.31 46.83 -9.90
CA VAL A 346 -3.62 47.19 -11.13
C VAL A 346 -4.43 48.16 -11.97
N LEU A 347 -5.73 47.90 -12.13
CA LEU A 347 -6.64 48.80 -12.84
C LEU A 347 -6.71 50.20 -12.15
N CYS A 348 -6.77 50.22 -10.82
CA CYS A 348 -6.78 51.44 -10.06
C CYS A 348 -5.46 52.24 -10.24
N VAL A 349 -4.33 51.54 -10.19
CA VAL A 349 -3.01 52.14 -10.43
C VAL A 349 -2.92 52.69 -11.89
N LEU A 350 -3.38 51.90 -12.88
CA LEU A 350 -3.42 52.34 -14.25
C LEU A 350 -4.33 53.57 -14.44
N TRP A 351 -5.46 53.60 -13.72
CA TRP A 351 -6.38 54.74 -13.72
C TRP A 351 -5.74 55.97 -13.08
N GLN A 352 -5.08 55.79 -11.92
CA GLN A 352 -4.32 56.87 -11.25
C GLN A 352 -3.15 57.36 -12.14
N MET A 353 -2.43 56.43 -12.79
CA MET A 353 -1.37 56.80 -13.72
C MET A 353 -1.91 57.58 -14.93
N LYS A 354 -3.07 57.22 -15.48
CA LYS A 354 -3.77 58.00 -16.51
C LYS A 354 -4.15 59.37 -16.00
N LYS A 355 -4.69 59.49 -14.79
CA LYS A 355 -5.07 60.75 -14.15
C LYS A 355 -3.83 61.62 -13.88
N LEU A 356 -2.76 60.99 -13.38
CA LEU A 356 -1.47 61.65 -13.19
C LEU A 356 -0.81 62.09 -14.48
N SER A 357 -0.88 61.21 -15.51
CA SER A 357 -0.40 61.54 -16.87
C SER A 357 -1.19 62.72 -17.46
N TYR A 358 -2.52 62.75 -17.25
CA TYR A 358 -3.35 63.87 -17.70
C TYR A 358 -3.01 65.15 -16.96
N ALA A 359 -2.84 65.10 -15.63
CA ALA A 359 -2.41 66.24 -14.82
C ALA A 359 -0.98 66.72 -15.23
N ARG A 360 -0.08 65.73 -15.45
CA ARG A 360 1.30 66.01 -15.89
C ARG A 360 1.34 66.63 -17.32
N LYS A 361 0.43 66.14 -18.22
CA LYS A 361 0.26 66.75 -19.54
C LYS A 361 -0.22 68.22 -19.44
N LYS A 362 -1.15 68.52 -18.49
CA LYS A 362 -1.59 69.89 -18.25
C LYS A 362 -0.46 70.79 -17.70
N VAL A 363 0.33 70.25 -16.78
CA VAL A 363 1.47 70.97 -16.19
C VAL A 363 2.57 71.16 -17.25
N VAL A 364 2.86 70.12 -18.06
CA VAL A 364 3.85 70.22 -19.12
C VAL A 364 3.37 71.16 -20.25
N ALA A 365 2.06 71.12 -20.56
CA ALA A 365 1.49 72.09 -21.52
C ALA A 365 1.54 73.51 -21.00
N ALA A 366 1.27 73.73 -19.69
CA ALA A 366 1.40 75.03 -19.05
C ALA A 366 2.89 75.51 -18.97
N ASN A 367 3.79 74.57 -18.64
CA ASN A 367 5.22 74.89 -18.65
C ASN A 367 5.82 75.05 -20.07
N SER A 368 5.28 74.35 -21.07
CA SER A 368 5.73 74.54 -22.44
C SER A 368 5.30 75.88 -23.06
N GLN A 369 4.19 76.45 -22.57
CA GLN A 369 3.83 77.82 -22.92
C GLN A 369 4.76 78.86 -22.28
N LEU A 370 5.45 78.52 -21.21
CA LEU A 370 6.36 79.42 -20.46
C LEU A 370 7.83 79.26 -20.90
N SER A 371 8.18 78.18 -21.43
CA SER A 371 9.56 77.93 -21.89
C SER A 371 9.60 77.82 -23.43
N ILE A 372 9.43 78.93 -24.01
CA ILE A 372 9.66 79.08 -25.46
C ILE A 372 11.14 78.74 -25.74
N LEU A 373 11.38 77.58 -26.02
CA LEU A 373 10.83 76.91 -27.12
C LEU A 373 11.85 76.48 -28.15
N ASN A 374 13.03 76.43 -28.05
CA ASN A 374 13.75 75.91 -29.22
C ASN A 374 15.01 75.06 -28.97
N SER A 375 15.47 74.90 -27.75
CA SER A 375 16.67 74.04 -27.54
C SER A 375 16.40 72.64 -26.95
N GLU A 376 15.22 72.42 -26.28
CA GLU A 376 14.91 71.15 -25.57
C GLU A 376 14.22 70.12 -26.45
N LEU A 377 13.55 70.51 -27.53
CA LEU A 377 12.89 69.60 -28.45
C LEU A 377 13.85 68.57 -29.09
N LYS A 378 15.08 68.95 -29.33
CA LYS A 378 16.11 68.04 -29.83
C LYS A 378 16.61 67.03 -28.78
N LYS A 379 16.67 67.44 -27.49
CA LYS A 379 17.07 66.52 -26.42
C LYS A 379 15.94 65.56 -26.08
N LEU A 380 14.67 66.04 -26.09
CA LEU A 380 13.50 65.24 -25.78
C LEU A 380 13.29 64.09 -26.78
N ASN A 381 13.48 64.35 -28.10
CA ASN A 381 13.34 63.33 -29.14
C ASN A 381 14.37 62.17 -28.98
N LYS A 382 15.59 62.50 -28.55
CA LYS A 382 16.62 61.47 -28.36
C LYS A 382 16.30 60.61 -27.12
N SER A 383 15.83 61.25 -26.01
CA SER A 383 15.47 60.52 -24.81
C SER A 383 14.23 59.64 -24.97
N GLN A 384 13.27 60.08 -25.83
CA GLN A 384 12.06 59.30 -26.09
C GLN A 384 12.37 58.03 -26.96
N HIS A 385 13.35 58.14 -27.86
CA HIS A 385 13.77 56.99 -28.64
C HIS A 385 14.44 55.91 -27.80
N GLU A 386 15.31 56.32 -26.88
CA GLU A 386 15.99 55.39 -25.95
C GLU A 386 15.01 54.73 -24.92
N ALA A 387 13.96 55.48 -24.53
CA ALA A 387 12.91 54.92 -23.63
C ALA A 387 12.02 53.87 -24.33
N ASN A 388 11.72 54.11 -25.63
CA ASN A 388 10.94 53.15 -26.42
C ASN A 388 11.68 51.82 -26.68
N GLU A 389 12.98 51.85 -26.91
CA GLU A 389 13.79 50.64 -27.06
C GLU A 389 13.83 49.83 -25.77
N ARG A 390 13.92 50.48 -24.59
CA ARG A 390 13.87 49.80 -23.29
C ARG A 390 12.49 49.20 -23.01
N LEU A 391 11.41 49.89 -23.36
CA LEU A 391 10.03 49.38 -23.22
C LEU A 391 9.78 48.17 -24.12
N LEU A 392 10.33 48.17 -25.33
CA LEU A 392 10.22 47.01 -26.23
C LEU A 392 10.89 45.76 -25.64
N HIS A 393 12.09 45.96 -25.07
CA HIS A 393 12.84 44.87 -24.44
C HIS A 393 12.13 44.32 -23.20
N THR A 394 11.55 45.22 -22.36
CA THR A 394 10.85 44.79 -21.12
C THR A 394 9.55 44.09 -21.43
N ASN A 395 8.81 44.52 -22.47
CA ASN A 395 7.58 43.81 -22.89
C ASN A 395 7.87 42.44 -23.49
N GLN A 396 8.97 42.27 -24.20
CA GLN A 396 9.38 40.96 -24.70
C GLN A 396 9.67 40.00 -23.54
N THR A 397 10.43 40.45 -22.53
CA THR A 397 10.77 39.61 -21.36
C THR A 397 9.53 39.26 -20.52
N LEU A 398 8.56 40.17 -20.42
CA LEU A 398 7.30 39.92 -19.68
C LEU A 398 6.42 38.91 -20.43
N THR A 399 6.40 38.98 -21.76
CA THR A 399 5.61 38.05 -22.58
C THR A 399 6.18 36.62 -22.51
N GLU A 400 7.51 36.50 -22.54
CA GLU A 400 8.19 35.21 -22.38
C GLU A 400 7.93 34.60 -21.00
N ALA A 401 8.00 35.41 -19.91
CA ALA A 401 7.72 34.97 -18.56
C ALA A 401 6.25 34.49 -18.37
N ASN A 402 5.30 35.19 -19.01
CA ASN A 402 3.89 34.79 -18.97
C ASN A 402 3.63 33.49 -19.75
N HIS A 403 4.27 33.31 -20.90
CA HIS A 403 4.15 32.07 -21.68
C HIS A 403 4.66 30.84 -20.91
N ILE A 404 5.79 30.97 -20.21
CA ILE A 404 6.34 29.92 -19.36
C ILE A 404 5.35 29.56 -18.23
N LYS A 405 4.74 30.57 -17.62
CA LYS A 405 3.75 30.37 -16.54
C LYS A 405 2.50 29.65 -17.03
N GLU A 406 2.01 29.97 -18.23
CA GLU A 406 0.85 29.32 -18.84
C GLU A 406 1.14 27.86 -19.22
N GLU A 407 2.34 27.57 -19.74
CA GLU A 407 2.78 26.20 -20.03
C GLU A 407 2.80 25.33 -18.74
N HIS A 408 3.32 25.90 -17.62
CA HIS A 408 3.37 25.19 -16.35
C HIS A 408 1.98 24.94 -15.76
N LEU A 409 1.07 25.89 -15.88
CA LEU A 409 -0.31 25.74 -15.45
C LEU A 409 -1.04 24.69 -16.29
N GLY A 410 -0.85 24.69 -17.58
CA GLY A 410 -1.41 23.68 -18.50
C GLY A 410 -0.92 22.26 -18.15
N ARG A 411 0.36 22.11 -17.85
CA ARG A 411 0.93 20.82 -17.39
C ARG A 411 0.37 20.37 -16.05
N PHE A 412 0.22 21.30 -15.08
CA PHE A 412 -0.36 20.97 -13.78
C PHE A 412 -1.80 20.48 -13.91
N LEU A 413 -2.60 21.17 -14.75
CA LEU A 413 -3.99 20.76 -15.03
C LEU A 413 -4.07 19.42 -15.76
N SER A 414 -3.18 19.20 -16.74
CA SER A 414 -3.10 17.92 -17.47
C SER A 414 -2.70 16.76 -16.55
N LEU A 415 -1.70 16.96 -15.67
CA LEU A 415 -1.30 15.97 -14.66
C LEU A 415 -2.44 15.65 -13.69
N SER A 416 -3.12 16.68 -13.18
CA SER A 416 -4.26 16.50 -12.28
C SER A 416 -5.40 15.74 -12.94
N SER A 417 -5.72 16.06 -14.20
CA SER A 417 -6.72 15.35 -15.01
C SER A 417 -6.34 13.89 -15.26
N SER A 418 -5.07 13.63 -15.54
CA SER A 418 -4.55 12.27 -15.71
C SER A 418 -4.71 11.43 -14.44
N TYR A 419 -4.43 12.01 -13.26
CA TYR A 419 -4.63 11.32 -11.98
C TYR A 419 -6.10 10.97 -11.74
N ILE A 420 -7.02 11.90 -12.04
CA ILE A 420 -8.46 11.65 -11.93
C ILE A 420 -8.88 10.51 -12.87
N SER A 421 -8.43 10.55 -14.13
CA SER A 421 -8.75 9.51 -15.12
C SER A 421 -8.23 8.13 -14.71
N LYS A 422 -7.02 8.07 -14.16
CA LYS A 422 -6.43 6.82 -13.64
C LYS A 422 -7.20 6.27 -12.44
N MET A 423 -7.67 7.15 -11.55
CA MET A 423 -8.53 6.75 -10.44
C MET A 423 -9.90 6.23 -10.91
N GLU A 424 -10.47 6.87 -11.95
CA GLU A 424 -11.72 6.41 -12.57
C GLU A 424 -11.54 5.06 -13.26
N GLU A 425 -10.44 4.86 -13.96
CA GLU A 425 -10.11 3.59 -14.60
C GLU A 425 -9.91 2.49 -13.55
N TYR A 426 -9.19 2.78 -12.48
CA TYR A 426 -9.03 1.87 -11.37
C TYR A 426 -10.37 1.49 -10.75
N ARG A 427 -11.24 2.48 -10.47
CA ARG A 427 -12.62 2.24 -10.01
C ARG A 427 -13.42 1.38 -11.00
N ARG A 428 -13.26 1.62 -12.30
CA ARG A 428 -13.95 0.85 -13.35
C ARG A 428 -13.50 -0.60 -13.39
N ILE A 429 -12.19 -0.84 -13.21
CA ILE A 429 -11.63 -2.19 -13.10
C ILE A 429 -12.24 -2.92 -11.91
N LEU A 430 -12.28 -2.27 -10.74
CA LEU A 430 -12.87 -2.82 -9.53
C LEU A 430 -14.36 -3.16 -9.70
N ASN A 431 -15.13 -2.22 -10.26
CA ASN A 431 -16.55 -2.41 -10.53
C ASN A 431 -16.80 -3.54 -11.55
N LYS A 432 -15.96 -3.66 -12.57
CA LYS A 432 -16.03 -4.75 -13.55
C LYS A 432 -15.76 -6.11 -12.91
N GLN A 433 -14.80 -6.19 -12.01
CA GLN A 433 -14.49 -7.42 -11.27
C GLN A 433 -15.62 -7.76 -10.29
N ALA A 434 -16.18 -6.75 -9.62
CA ALA A 434 -17.34 -6.90 -8.73
C ALA A 434 -18.58 -7.40 -9.49
N ALA A 435 -18.91 -6.76 -10.62
CA ALA A 435 -20.05 -7.12 -11.44
C ALA A 435 -19.92 -8.50 -12.11
N ALA A 436 -18.70 -8.92 -12.38
CA ALA A 436 -18.41 -10.24 -12.93
C ALA A 436 -18.40 -11.38 -11.88
N GLY A 437 -18.70 -11.06 -10.60
CA GLY A 437 -18.69 -12.02 -9.50
C GLY A 437 -17.31 -12.55 -9.13
N LYS A 438 -16.24 -11.93 -9.64
CA LYS A 438 -14.86 -12.35 -9.42
C LYS A 438 -14.31 -11.79 -8.10
N LEU A 439 -14.96 -12.18 -7.01
CA LEU A 439 -14.71 -11.67 -5.67
C LEU A 439 -13.26 -11.85 -5.21
N GLU A 440 -12.60 -12.93 -5.62
CA GLU A 440 -11.20 -13.19 -5.31
C GLU A 440 -10.22 -12.30 -6.11
N GLU A 441 -10.48 -12.06 -7.38
CA GLU A 441 -9.72 -11.10 -8.19
C GLU A 441 -9.90 -9.69 -7.67
N LEU A 442 -11.11 -9.32 -7.27
CA LEU A 442 -11.43 -8.03 -6.68
C LEU A 442 -10.66 -7.83 -5.36
N TYR A 443 -10.69 -8.83 -4.48
CA TYR A 443 -9.95 -8.81 -3.23
C TYR A 443 -8.44 -8.68 -3.45
N ARG A 444 -7.88 -9.38 -4.42
CA ARG A 444 -6.45 -9.27 -4.80
C ARG A 444 -6.09 -7.88 -5.32
N THR A 445 -6.90 -7.31 -6.18
CA THR A 445 -6.65 -5.98 -6.74
C THR A 445 -6.72 -4.92 -5.64
N LEU A 446 -7.65 -5.06 -4.71
CA LEU A 446 -7.80 -4.14 -3.56
C LEU A 446 -6.68 -4.29 -2.53
N LYS A 447 -6.10 -5.50 -2.38
CA LYS A 447 -4.97 -5.77 -1.48
C LYS A 447 -3.61 -5.37 -2.06
N SER A 448 -3.54 -5.05 -3.36
CA SER A 448 -2.28 -4.78 -4.05
C SER A 448 -1.90 -3.29 -4.02
N ASP A 449 -0.78 -2.93 -3.41
CA ASP A 449 -0.19 -1.58 -3.50
C ASP A 449 0.43 -1.28 -4.88
N ARG A 450 0.27 -2.19 -5.83
CA ARG A 450 0.87 -2.05 -7.16
C ARG A 450 0.49 -0.74 -7.83
N PHE A 451 -0.78 -0.37 -7.76
CA PHE A 451 -1.29 0.87 -8.35
C PHE A 451 -0.64 2.11 -7.70
N ILE A 452 -0.64 2.17 -6.36
CA ILE A 452 -0.07 3.34 -5.64
C ILE A 452 1.43 3.49 -5.91
N ASN A 453 2.17 2.38 -5.92
CA ASN A 453 3.62 2.47 -6.15
C ASN A 453 3.98 2.81 -7.58
N GLN A 454 3.17 2.38 -8.54
CA GLN A 454 3.34 2.79 -9.93
C GLN A 454 3.07 4.29 -10.08
N GLU A 455 1.98 4.78 -9.50
CA GLU A 455 1.62 6.20 -9.54
C GLU A 455 2.64 7.08 -8.81
N LEU A 456 3.20 6.60 -7.70
CA LEU A 456 4.22 7.32 -6.95
C LEU A 456 5.54 7.42 -7.72
N LYS A 457 5.95 6.34 -8.40
CA LYS A 457 7.13 6.35 -9.28
C LYS A 457 6.95 7.35 -10.42
N GLU A 458 5.78 7.36 -11.05
CA GLU A 458 5.44 8.30 -12.12
C GLU A 458 5.36 9.74 -11.62
N PHE A 459 4.79 9.94 -10.43
CA PHE A 459 4.74 11.26 -9.78
C PHE A 459 6.15 11.83 -9.56
N TYR A 460 7.07 11.04 -9.01
CA TYR A 460 8.45 11.49 -8.80
C TYR A 460 9.17 11.74 -10.13
N HIS A 461 8.99 10.87 -11.11
CA HIS A 461 9.57 11.09 -12.44
C HIS A 461 9.07 12.40 -13.07
N ASN A 462 7.76 12.65 -13.04
CA ASN A 462 7.16 13.89 -13.57
C ASN A 462 7.64 15.13 -12.81
N PHE A 463 7.81 15.02 -11.49
CA PHE A 463 8.40 16.08 -10.67
C PHE A 463 9.84 16.36 -11.10
N ASP A 464 10.68 15.33 -11.18
CA ASP A 464 12.09 15.42 -11.53
C ASP A 464 12.27 16.07 -12.92
N VAL A 465 11.53 15.58 -13.92
CA VAL A 465 11.55 16.12 -15.29
C VAL A 465 11.11 17.59 -15.31
N SER A 466 10.03 17.91 -14.61
CA SER A 466 9.50 19.28 -14.57
C SER A 466 10.46 20.23 -13.86
N PHE A 467 11.06 19.77 -12.76
CA PHE A 467 12.01 20.56 -11.99
C PHE A 467 13.31 20.81 -12.76
N LEU A 468 13.89 19.77 -13.38
CA LEU A 468 15.12 19.89 -14.14
C LEU A 468 14.93 20.67 -15.45
N LYS A 469 13.71 20.72 -15.98
CA LYS A 469 13.40 21.63 -17.10
C LYS A 469 13.47 23.10 -16.67
N ILE A 470 13.08 23.39 -15.43
CA ILE A 470 13.16 24.75 -14.86
C ILE A 470 14.59 25.06 -14.40
N PHE A 471 15.27 24.08 -13.84
CA PHE A 471 16.62 24.19 -13.29
C PHE A 471 17.56 23.14 -13.89
N PRO A 472 17.97 23.28 -15.15
CA PRO A 472 18.76 22.24 -15.86
C PRO A 472 20.08 21.90 -15.20
N ASN A 473 20.73 22.87 -14.58
CA ASN A 473 22.05 22.71 -13.97
C ASN A 473 22.00 22.42 -12.45
N PHE A 474 20.80 22.19 -11.92
CA PHE A 474 20.60 22.07 -10.46
C PHE A 474 21.48 20.99 -9.82
N VAL A 475 21.61 19.83 -10.44
CA VAL A 475 22.40 18.71 -9.90
C VAL A 475 23.89 19.07 -9.86
N GLU A 476 24.39 19.72 -10.91
CA GLU A 476 25.78 20.16 -10.98
C GLU A 476 26.08 21.27 -9.98
N GLU A 477 25.18 22.27 -9.89
CA GLU A 477 25.29 23.37 -8.93
C GLU A 477 25.26 22.86 -7.49
N PHE A 478 24.38 21.90 -7.23
CA PHE A 478 24.26 21.30 -5.90
C PHE A 478 25.51 20.48 -5.53
N ASN A 479 26.02 19.66 -6.45
CA ASN A 479 27.21 18.85 -6.23
C ASN A 479 28.49 19.66 -6.05
N ARG A 480 28.55 20.89 -6.59
CA ARG A 480 29.65 21.82 -6.33
C ARG A 480 29.74 22.26 -4.86
N LEU A 481 28.65 22.13 -4.10
CA LEU A 481 28.59 22.45 -2.68
C LEU A 481 29.04 21.29 -1.79
N LEU A 482 29.29 20.10 -2.36
CA LEU A 482 29.63 18.87 -1.65
C LEU A 482 31.08 18.43 -1.96
N PRO A 483 31.79 17.81 -0.99
CA PRO A 483 33.06 17.13 -1.26
C PRO A 483 32.91 16.07 -2.35
N VAL A 484 33.99 15.82 -3.12
CA VAL A 484 33.95 14.91 -4.29
C VAL A 484 33.49 13.50 -3.92
N GLU A 485 33.83 13.04 -2.71
CA GLU A 485 33.48 11.70 -2.20
C GLU A 485 31.98 11.57 -1.81
N GLU A 486 31.28 12.68 -1.67
CA GLU A 486 29.91 12.73 -1.19
C GLU A 486 28.92 13.30 -2.22
N GLN A 487 29.37 13.49 -3.46
CA GLN A 487 28.53 13.98 -4.53
C GLN A 487 27.40 13.00 -4.86
N LEU A 488 26.22 13.55 -5.06
CA LEU A 488 25.00 12.80 -5.29
C LEU A 488 24.82 12.57 -6.79
N HIS A 489 24.96 11.32 -7.20
CA HIS A 489 24.73 10.91 -8.58
C HIS A 489 23.48 10.02 -8.66
N PRO A 490 22.50 10.37 -9.48
CA PRO A 490 21.35 9.50 -9.73
C PRO A 490 21.80 8.14 -10.26
N LYS A 491 21.27 7.06 -9.71
CA LYS A 491 21.54 5.68 -10.15
C LYS A 491 20.31 5.13 -10.85
N ASN A 492 20.53 4.43 -11.95
CA ASN A 492 19.48 3.84 -12.77
C ASN A 492 18.47 4.89 -13.28
N GLU A 493 17.30 4.55 -13.69
CA GLU A 493 16.30 5.40 -14.35
C GLU A 493 15.78 6.63 -13.54
N GLU A 494 16.36 6.94 -12.38
CA GLU A 494 15.98 8.11 -11.59
C GLU A 494 16.75 9.36 -12.05
N LEU A 495 16.03 10.49 -12.19
CA LEU A 495 16.61 11.77 -12.56
C LEU A 495 17.17 12.54 -11.35
N LEU A 496 16.54 12.37 -10.19
CA LEU A 496 16.97 12.92 -8.91
C LEU A 496 16.91 11.83 -7.84
N VAL A 497 17.92 11.74 -6.99
CA VAL A 497 17.86 10.94 -5.75
C VAL A 497 17.02 11.66 -4.69
N THR A 498 16.58 10.95 -3.67
CA THR A 498 15.70 11.48 -2.61
C THR A 498 16.25 12.75 -1.98
N GLU A 499 17.53 12.79 -1.72
CA GLU A 499 18.24 13.96 -1.19
C GLU A 499 18.09 15.18 -2.10
N LEU A 500 18.34 15.00 -3.38
CA LEU A 500 18.20 16.08 -4.38
C LEU A 500 16.75 16.53 -4.51
N ARG A 501 15.75 15.62 -4.41
CA ARG A 501 14.33 15.99 -4.42
C ARG A 501 13.95 16.85 -3.20
N ILE A 502 14.52 16.57 -2.04
CA ILE A 502 14.32 17.40 -0.84
C ILE A 502 14.79 18.83 -1.10
N PHE A 503 15.98 19.02 -1.65
CA PHE A 503 16.51 20.34 -1.95
C PHE A 503 15.87 21.01 -3.16
N ALA A 504 15.40 20.22 -4.12
CA ALA A 504 14.57 20.72 -5.21
C ALA A 504 13.26 21.33 -4.70
N LEU A 505 12.60 20.67 -3.73
CA LEU A 505 11.42 21.21 -3.05
C LEU A 505 11.72 22.47 -2.26
N ILE A 506 12.85 22.52 -1.55
CA ILE A 506 13.32 23.73 -0.84
C ILE A 506 13.57 24.86 -1.83
N ARG A 507 14.18 24.56 -2.98
CA ARG A 507 14.42 25.54 -4.07
C ARG A 507 13.11 26.10 -4.63
N LEU A 508 12.05 25.29 -4.66
CA LEU A 508 10.69 25.70 -5.06
C LEU A 508 9.94 26.47 -3.93
N GLY A 509 10.57 26.70 -2.78
CA GLY A 509 9.98 27.43 -1.66
C GLY A 509 9.22 26.54 -0.66
N ILE A 510 9.25 25.22 -0.81
CA ILE A 510 8.67 24.26 0.14
C ILE A 510 9.76 23.95 1.18
N THR A 511 9.89 24.79 2.20
CA THR A 511 10.96 24.68 3.21
C THR A 511 10.56 23.88 4.44
N ASP A 512 9.26 23.69 4.67
CA ASP A 512 8.73 22.95 5.81
C ASP A 512 8.97 21.45 5.67
N SER A 513 9.64 20.87 6.66
CA SER A 513 10.00 19.44 6.66
C SER A 513 8.78 18.51 6.69
N ALA A 514 7.66 18.94 7.30
CA ALA A 514 6.43 18.15 7.30
C ALA A 514 5.82 18.07 5.89
N ARG A 515 5.76 19.20 5.18
CA ARG A 515 5.30 19.25 3.79
C ARG A 515 6.21 18.46 2.85
N ILE A 516 7.53 18.52 3.05
CA ILE A 516 8.50 17.74 2.27
C ILE A 516 8.29 16.24 2.53
N ALA A 517 8.08 15.86 3.79
CA ALA A 517 7.81 14.47 4.17
C ALA A 517 6.51 13.94 3.54
N GLU A 518 5.45 14.74 3.56
CA GLU A 518 4.17 14.45 2.93
C GLU A 518 4.31 14.28 1.42
N PHE A 519 5.04 15.19 0.76
CA PHE A 519 5.27 15.15 -0.68
C PHE A 519 6.07 13.91 -1.11
N LEU A 520 7.13 13.58 -0.38
CA LEU A 520 8.02 12.46 -0.67
C LEU A 520 7.56 11.14 -0.02
N ARG A 521 6.44 11.15 0.70
CA ARG A 521 5.90 9.96 1.41
C ARG A 521 6.92 9.30 2.36
N TYR A 522 7.76 10.11 2.98
CA TYR A 522 8.69 9.70 4.02
C TYR A 522 8.23 10.17 5.40
N SER A 523 8.80 9.58 6.45
CA SER A 523 8.60 10.12 7.80
C SER A 523 9.28 11.49 7.92
N ILE A 524 8.71 12.36 8.74
CA ILE A 524 9.30 13.68 9.03
C ILE A 524 10.72 13.50 9.56
N THR A 525 10.95 12.48 10.37
CA THR A 525 12.25 12.12 10.93
C THR A 525 13.26 11.79 9.83
N THR A 526 12.84 11.08 8.80
CA THR A 526 13.67 10.76 7.63
C THR A 526 14.12 12.03 6.92
N ILE A 527 13.22 12.98 6.72
CA ILE A 527 13.54 14.27 6.09
C ILE A 527 14.52 15.08 6.95
N TYR A 528 14.32 15.10 8.27
CA TYR A 528 15.27 15.75 9.18
C TYR A 528 16.66 15.11 9.12
N THR A 529 16.72 13.78 9.03
CA THR A 529 18.00 13.05 8.92
C THR A 529 18.75 13.45 7.65
N TYR A 530 18.08 13.46 6.50
CA TYR A 530 18.68 13.88 5.23
C TYR A 530 19.14 15.34 5.26
N ARG A 531 18.30 16.24 5.76
CA ARG A 531 18.65 17.68 5.88
C ARG A 531 19.82 17.91 6.83
N SER A 532 19.85 17.23 7.97
CA SER A 532 20.92 17.35 8.96
C SER A 532 22.23 16.76 8.48
N LYS A 533 22.17 15.63 7.78
CA LYS A 533 23.34 14.99 7.19
C LYS A 533 24.00 15.94 6.19
N LEU A 534 23.25 16.45 5.24
CA LEU A 534 23.76 17.34 4.20
C LEU A 534 24.14 18.73 4.73
N LYS A 535 23.41 19.25 5.75
CA LYS A 535 23.80 20.51 6.38
C LYS A 535 25.17 20.41 7.07
N LYS A 536 25.53 19.27 7.64
CA LYS A 536 26.87 19.02 8.17
C LYS A 536 27.93 18.91 7.09
N GLN A 537 27.59 18.46 5.92
CA GLN A 537 28.49 18.25 4.78
C GLN A 537 28.74 19.54 3.99
N VAL A 538 27.76 20.44 3.94
CA VAL A 538 27.87 21.75 3.26
C VAL A 538 28.51 22.83 4.17
N SER A 539 28.52 22.65 5.49
CA SER A 539 29.08 23.62 6.44
C SER A 539 30.58 23.45 6.73
N LEU A 540 31.27 22.62 5.97
CA LEU A 540 32.72 22.53 5.89
C LEU A 540 33.21 23.17 4.60
#